data_d5c573e18ff06df3f17e8547da532375
#
_entry.id   d5c573e18ff06df3f17e8547da532375
#
_cell.length_a   1.000
_cell.length_b   1.000
_cell.length_c   1.000
_cell.angle_alpha   90.00
_cell.angle_beta   90.00
_cell.angle_gamma   90.00
#
_symmetry.space_group_name_H-M   'P 1'
#
loop_
_entity.id
_entity.type
_entity.pdbx_description
1 polymer ?
#
loop_
_entity_poly.entity_id
_entity_poly.type
_entity_poly.pdbx_seq_one_letter_code
_entity_poly.pdbx_strand_id
1 'polypeptide(L)'
;LGFDFPENFNYPYIATSITDFWRRWHISLSSWFRDYVYIPLGGNRVSKIKHIRNLLIVWFLTGLWHGAAWKFIVYGMYNGIIIAASSLLEPVYEKMFKVTHINKNAKLYRVFQIIRTFILVNIGWFFDDAANLKESFVLIKNVFVNFSIKPLFDGSVRAMMEFSSMDMLAIAVGIAALFIVGVINEKGIDIRKSLAKKPLILRWAVYLMLVMSIPVLGYVSAETGGFLYAQF
;
A
#
# COMPACT_ATOMS: atom_id res chain seq x y z
N LEU A 1 28.45 -3.21 -2.33
CA LEU A 1 28.79 -1.81 -2.08
C LEU A 1 28.93 -1.48 -0.59
N GLY A 2 28.60 -2.41 0.34
CA GLY A 2 28.75 -2.22 1.79
C GLY A 2 27.71 -1.30 2.45
N PHE A 3 26.63 -0.97 1.75
CA PHE A 3 25.52 -0.20 2.32
C PHE A 3 24.36 -1.13 2.65
N ASP A 4 23.85 -1.07 3.87
CA ASP A 4 22.61 -1.71 4.30
C ASP A 4 21.47 -0.68 4.24
N PHE A 5 20.51 -0.88 3.34
CA PHE A 5 19.31 -0.06 3.29
C PHE A 5 18.22 -0.69 4.16
N PRO A 6 17.50 0.11 4.97
CA PRO A 6 16.36 -0.38 5.71
C PRO A 6 15.26 -0.88 4.75
N GLU A 7 14.59 -1.96 5.13
CA GLU A 7 13.44 -2.46 4.39
C GLU A 7 12.30 -1.45 4.48
N ASN A 8 11.78 -1.02 3.32
CA ASN A 8 10.70 -0.04 3.25
C ASN A 8 9.32 -0.66 2.96
N PHE A 9 9.29 -1.86 2.38
CA PHE A 9 8.06 -2.54 2.00
C PHE A 9 8.11 -4.01 2.46
N ASN A 10 7.10 -4.41 3.24
CA ASN A 10 7.02 -5.75 3.79
C ASN A 10 5.63 -6.35 3.54
N TYR A 11 5.36 -6.81 2.29
CA TYR A 11 4.10 -7.37 1.80
C TYR A 11 2.85 -6.62 2.32
N PRO A 12 2.71 -5.31 2.00
CA PRO A 12 1.68 -4.45 2.58
C PRO A 12 0.26 -4.81 2.15
N TYR A 13 0.05 -5.38 0.96
CA TYR A 13 -1.29 -5.64 0.41
C TYR A 13 -2.01 -6.85 1.03
N ILE A 14 -1.37 -7.59 1.93
CA ILE A 14 -2.03 -8.62 2.75
C ILE A 14 -2.27 -8.16 4.20
N ALA A 15 -2.12 -6.86 4.44
CA ALA A 15 -2.39 -6.26 5.75
C ALA A 15 -3.88 -6.38 6.12
N THR A 16 -4.13 -6.61 7.40
CA THR A 16 -5.48 -6.83 7.94
C THR A 16 -6.13 -5.57 8.50
N SER A 17 -5.39 -4.46 8.56
CA SER A 17 -5.89 -3.14 8.96
C SER A 17 -5.07 -2.02 8.32
N ILE A 18 -5.61 -0.80 8.29
CA ILE A 18 -4.87 0.38 7.81
C ILE A 18 -3.61 0.62 8.65
N THR A 19 -3.67 0.42 9.96
CA THR A 19 -2.47 0.51 10.82
C THR A 19 -1.42 -0.54 10.46
N ASP A 20 -1.83 -1.79 10.18
CA ASP A 20 -0.93 -2.87 9.74
C ASP A 20 -0.35 -2.56 8.36
N PHE A 21 -1.15 -2.01 7.44
CA PHE A 21 -0.69 -1.57 6.13
C PHE A 21 0.46 -0.57 6.25
N TRP A 22 0.31 0.50 7.02
CA TRP A 22 1.32 1.54 7.18
C TRP A 22 2.56 1.10 7.99
N ARG A 23 2.48 0.01 8.73
CA ARG A 23 3.66 -0.65 9.33
C ARG A 23 4.49 -1.42 8.30
N ARG A 24 3.91 -1.70 7.14
CA ARG A 24 4.49 -2.50 6.05
C ARG A 24 4.79 -1.66 4.81
N TRP A 25 4.23 -0.47 4.71
CA TRP A 25 4.39 0.48 3.62
C TRP A 25 5.23 1.67 4.07
N HIS A 26 6.26 2.00 3.28
CA HIS A 26 7.17 3.14 3.51
C HIS A 26 7.67 3.21 4.96
N ILE A 27 8.28 2.11 5.42
CA ILE A 27 8.62 1.87 6.84
C ILE A 27 9.55 2.95 7.39
N SER A 28 10.53 3.40 6.60
CA SER A 28 11.47 4.44 7.01
C SER A 28 10.77 5.77 7.28
N LEU A 29 9.85 6.20 6.41
CA LEU A 29 9.06 7.41 6.59
C LEU A 29 8.15 7.30 7.82
N SER A 30 7.43 6.19 7.95
CA SER A 30 6.57 5.91 9.10
C SER A 30 7.35 5.92 10.41
N SER A 31 8.58 5.38 10.42
CA SER A 31 9.48 5.41 11.57
C SER A 31 9.94 6.83 11.89
N TRP A 32 10.27 7.63 10.89
CA TRP A 32 10.65 9.02 11.07
C TRP A 32 9.52 9.83 11.74
N PHE A 33 8.29 9.77 11.21
CA PHE A 33 7.14 10.46 11.80
C PHE A 33 6.82 9.95 13.21
N ARG A 34 6.98 8.64 13.45
CA ARG A 34 6.84 8.07 14.79
C ARG A 34 7.85 8.67 15.76
N ASP A 35 9.12 8.68 15.40
CA ASP A 35 10.22 9.00 16.32
C ASP A 35 10.35 10.51 16.55
N TYR A 36 10.12 11.32 15.50
CA TYR A 36 10.32 12.78 15.57
C TYR A 36 9.04 13.59 15.78
N VAL A 37 7.86 13.01 15.58
CA VAL A 37 6.59 13.72 15.78
C VAL A 37 5.71 13.03 16.82
N TYR A 38 5.37 11.74 16.60
CA TYR A 38 4.40 11.06 17.44
C TYR A 38 4.88 10.85 18.88
N ILE A 39 6.11 10.35 19.06
CA ILE A 39 6.70 10.12 20.40
C ILE A 39 6.92 11.43 21.15
N PRO A 40 7.49 12.51 20.58
CA PRO A 40 7.61 13.81 21.25
C PRO A 40 6.27 14.42 21.69
N LEU A 41 5.19 14.18 20.96
CA LEU A 41 3.83 14.58 21.36
C LEU A 41 3.23 13.74 22.51
N GLY A 42 4.00 12.74 23.03
CA GLY A 42 3.60 11.83 24.09
C GLY A 42 3.10 10.47 23.59
N GLY A 43 3.05 10.25 22.26
CA GLY A 43 2.67 8.98 21.66
C GLY A 43 1.28 8.49 22.10
N ASN A 44 1.20 7.22 22.50
CA ASN A 44 0.02 6.59 23.08
C ASN A 44 0.01 6.59 24.62
N ARG A 45 1.04 7.18 25.27
CA ARG A 45 1.17 7.26 26.74
C ARG A 45 0.46 8.48 27.33
N VAL A 46 -0.55 8.98 26.65
CA VAL A 46 -1.35 10.17 27.01
C VAL A 46 -2.83 9.79 27.07
N SER A 47 -3.69 10.73 27.51
CA SER A 47 -5.13 10.51 27.48
C SER A 47 -5.63 10.19 26.07
N LYS A 48 -6.76 9.47 25.95
CA LYS A 48 -7.34 9.04 24.66
C LYS A 48 -7.52 10.20 23.67
N ILE A 49 -7.98 11.36 24.17
CA ILE A 49 -8.16 12.57 23.35
C ILE A 49 -6.81 13.07 22.80
N LYS A 50 -5.79 13.14 23.63
CA LYS A 50 -4.44 13.55 23.22
C LYS A 50 -3.82 12.54 22.25
N HIS A 51 -4.06 11.24 22.42
CA HIS A 51 -3.64 10.21 21.49
C HIS A 51 -4.25 10.41 20.10
N ILE A 52 -5.57 10.64 20.01
CA ILE A 52 -6.26 10.93 18.75
C ILE A 52 -5.68 12.19 18.10
N ARG A 53 -5.50 13.26 18.85
CA ARG A 53 -4.86 14.48 18.37
C ARG A 53 -3.48 14.20 17.78
N ASN A 54 -2.65 13.42 18.48
CA ASN A 54 -1.30 13.08 18.03
C ASN A 54 -1.32 12.31 16.70
N LEU A 55 -2.26 11.36 16.56
CA LEU A 55 -2.46 10.64 15.28
C LEU A 55 -2.85 11.60 14.16
N LEU A 56 -3.82 12.48 14.39
CA LEU A 56 -4.27 13.44 13.36
C LEU A 56 -3.17 14.43 12.97
N ILE A 57 -2.34 14.89 13.91
CA ILE A 57 -1.19 15.76 13.63
C ILE A 57 -0.19 15.01 12.73
N VAL A 58 0.17 13.77 13.07
CA VAL A 58 1.11 12.97 12.26
C VAL A 58 0.57 12.82 10.84
N TRP A 59 -0.68 12.47 10.68
CA TRP A 59 -1.28 12.24 9.36
C TRP A 59 -1.50 13.52 8.55
N PHE A 60 -1.80 14.63 9.21
CA PHE A 60 -1.82 15.95 8.57
C PHE A 60 -0.43 16.30 8.02
N LEU A 61 0.63 16.13 8.82
CA LEU A 61 2.00 16.37 8.40
C LEU A 61 2.46 15.39 7.32
N THR A 62 2.01 14.13 7.38
CA THR A 62 2.26 13.16 6.30
C THR A 62 1.63 13.61 4.98
N GLY A 63 0.38 14.10 5.01
CA GLY A 63 -0.26 14.68 3.84
C GLY A 63 0.49 15.90 3.30
N LEU A 64 0.91 16.79 4.18
CA LEU A 64 1.69 17.98 3.80
C LEU A 64 3.07 17.62 3.21
N TRP A 65 3.67 16.53 3.68
CA TRP A 65 4.92 15.99 3.12
C TRP A 65 4.76 15.52 1.68
N HIS A 66 3.61 14.96 1.30
CA HIS A 66 3.28 14.61 -0.10
C HIS A 66 3.13 15.84 -0.99
N GLY A 67 2.77 17.00 -0.42
CA GLY A 67 2.66 18.26 -1.15
C GLY A 67 1.67 19.23 -0.51
N ALA A 68 1.74 20.49 -0.92
CA ALA A 68 0.91 21.58 -0.38
C ALA A 68 -0.54 21.61 -0.96
N ALA A 69 -0.86 20.75 -1.91
CA ALA A 69 -2.20 20.71 -2.50
C ALA A 69 -3.23 20.06 -1.56
N TRP A 70 -4.46 20.54 -1.59
CA TRP A 70 -5.56 20.03 -0.75
C TRP A 70 -5.80 18.53 -0.90
N LYS A 71 -5.56 17.94 -2.06
CA LYS A 71 -5.69 16.50 -2.28
C LYS A 71 -4.80 15.69 -1.33
N PHE A 72 -3.56 16.12 -1.10
CA PHE A 72 -2.62 15.46 -0.20
C PHE A 72 -2.98 15.62 1.27
N ILE A 73 -3.48 16.81 1.64
CA ILE A 73 -4.00 17.03 3.01
C ILE A 73 -5.18 16.09 3.29
N VAL A 74 -6.11 15.98 2.32
CA VAL A 74 -7.25 15.05 2.44
C VAL A 74 -6.78 13.60 2.46
N TYR A 75 -5.79 13.22 1.66
CA TYR A 75 -5.16 11.90 1.69
C TYR A 75 -4.62 11.53 3.08
N GLY A 76 -3.80 12.41 3.65
CA GLY A 76 -3.26 12.22 5.00
C GLY A 76 -4.36 12.13 6.04
N MET A 77 -5.30 13.09 6.05
CA MET A 77 -6.42 13.13 7.00
C MET A 77 -7.35 11.92 6.86
N TYR A 78 -7.60 11.42 5.65
CA TYR A 78 -8.35 10.19 5.41
C TYR A 78 -7.76 9.01 6.18
N ASN A 79 -6.46 8.77 6.03
CA ASN A 79 -5.76 7.70 6.75
C ASN A 79 -5.79 7.93 8.27
N GLY A 80 -5.49 9.16 8.70
CA GLY A 80 -5.50 9.54 10.12
C GLY A 80 -6.86 9.33 10.79
N ILE A 81 -7.95 9.72 10.12
CA ILE A 81 -9.31 9.57 10.63
C ILE A 81 -9.68 8.08 10.74
N ILE A 82 -9.37 7.24 9.76
CA ILE A 82 -9.65 5.80 9.82
C ILE A 82 -8.90 5.16 10.99
N ILE A 83 -7.63 5.48 11.18
CA ILE A 83 -6.81 4.93 12.27
C ILE A 83 -7.35 5.40 13.63
N ALA A 84 -7.64 6.68 13.75
CA ALA A 84 -8.23 7.26 14.96
C ALA A 84 -9.60 6.66 15.28
N ALA A 85 -10.47 6.54 14.28
CA ALA A 85 -11.79 5.90 14.43
C ALA A 85 -11.66 4.43 14.84
N SER A 86 -10.72 3.68 14.25
CA SER A 86 -10.46 2.29 14.64
C SER A 86 -10.10 2.16 16.11
N SER A 87 -9.26 3.07 16.63
CA SER A 87 -8.89 3.12 18.05
C SER A 87 -10.07 3.51 18.96
N LEU A 88 -10.93 4.43 18.51
CA LEU A 88 -12.12 4.85 19.26
C LEU A 88 -13.18 3.76 19.32
N LEU A 89 -13.37 3.04 18.21
CA LEU A 89 -14.40 2.02 18.04
C LEU A 89 -13.99 0.62 18.55
N GLU A 90 -12.77 0.47 19.06
CA GLU A 90 -12.30 -0.81 19.59
C GLU A 90 -13.26 -1.44 20.60
N PRO A 91 -13.83 -0.73 21.61
CA PRO A 91 -14.79 -1.33 22.54
C PRO A 91 -16.10 -1.77 21.85
N VAL A 92 -16.50 -1.07 20.80
CA VAL A 92 -17.70 -1.40 20.01
C VAL A 92 -17.45 -2.70 19.22
N TYR A 93 -16.28 -2.82 18.59
CA TYR A 93 -15.88 -4.05 17.90
C TYR A 93 -15.82 -5.25 18.87
N GLU A 94 -15.24 -5.07 20.05
CA GLU A 94 -15.19 -6.13 21.07
C GLU A 94 -16.60 -6.59 21.49
N LYS A 95 -17.53 -5.65 21.70
CA LYS A 95 -18.93 -5.97 21.98
C LYS A 95 -19.60 -6.70 20.81
N MET A 96 -19.38 -6.23 19.59
CA MET A 96 -19.93 -6.84 18.38
C MET A 96 -19.45 -8.30 18.25
N PHE A 97 -18.16 -8.59 18.44
CA PHE A 97 -17.62 -9.95 18.36
C PHE A 97 -18.23 -10.88 19.43
N LYS A 98 -18.48 -10.37 20.63
CA LYS A 98 -19.14 -11.12 21.70
C LYS A 98 -20.59 -11.49 21.34
N VAL A 99 -21.30 -10.58 20.69
CA VAL A 99 -22.72 -10.77 20.32
C VAL A 99 -22.85 -11.65 19.08
N THR A 100 -21.99 -11.43 18.07
CA THR A 100 -22.06 -12.16 16.79
C THR A 100 -21.36 -13.52 16.81
N HIS A 101 -20.62 -13.83 17.86
CA HIS A 101 -19.80 -15.04 18.00
C HIS A 101 -18.82 -15.26 16.83
N ILE A 102 -18.46 -14.20 16.09
CA ILE A 102 -17.48 -14.30 14.99
C ILE A 102 -16.12 -14.64 15.55
N ASN A 103 -15.53 -15.72 15.05
CA ASN A 103 -14.19 -16.11 15.41
C ASN A 103 -13.16 -15.20 14.71
N LYS A 104 -12.48 -14.35 15.48
CA LYS A 104 -11.45 -13.42 15.00
C LYS A 104 -10.27 -14.11 14.30
N ASN A 105 -10.02 -15.38 14.63
CA ASN A 105 -8.94 -16.18 14.07
C ASN A 105 -9.36 -17.01 12.84
N ALA A 106 -10.64 -16.93 12.43
CA ALA A 106 -11.12 -17.64 11.25
C ALA A 106 -10.42 -17.13 9.98
N LYS A 107 -10.00 -18.05 9.12
CA LYS A 107 -9.38 -17.73 7.83
C LYS A 107 -10.26 -16.81 6.97
N LEU A 108 -11.57 -17.07 6.94
CA LEU A 108 -12.52 -16.25 6.21
C LEU A 108 -12.59 -14.82 6.73
N TYR A 109 -12.54 -14.62 8.06
CA TYR A 109 -12.49 -13.29 8.65
C TYR A 109 -11.20 -12.57 8.29
N ARG A 110 -10.07 -13.24 8.27
CA ARG A 110 -8.79 -12.68 7.82
C ARG A 110 -8.86 -12.25 6.34
N VAL A 111 -9.42 -13.06 5.47
CA VAL A 111 -9.62 -12.70 4.05
C VAL A 111 -10.49 -11.45 3.93
N PHE A 112 -11.60 -11.38 4.67
CA PHE A 112 -12.43 -10.18 4.72
C PHE A 112 -11.64 -8.94 5.17
N GLN A 113 -10.81 -9.05 6.21
CA GLN A 113 -9.97 -7.95 6.68
C GLN A 113 -8.99 -7.46 5.61
N ILE A 114 -8.35 -8.39 4.89
CA ILE A 114 -7.41 -8.06 3.79
C ILE A 114 -8.15 -7.32 2.67
N ILE A 115 -9.28 -7.86 2.20
CA ILE A 115 -10.07 -7.24 1.12
C ILE A 115 -10.56 -5.85 1.55
N ARG A 116 -11.12 -5.70 2.74
CA ARG A 116 -11.56 -4.42 3.29
C ARG A 116 -10.40 -3.41 3.34
N THR A 117 -9.25 -3.84 3.86
CA THR A 117 -8.06 -2.98 3.98
C THR A 117 -7.56 -2.57 2.61
N PHE A 118 -7.48 -3.51 1.66
CA PHE A 118 -7.12 -3.23 0.28
C PHE A 118 -8.04 -2.18 -0.37
N ILE A 119 -9.36 -2.32 -0.22
CA ILE A 119 -10.33 -1.34 -0.74
C ILE A 119 -10.10 0.04 -0.11
N LEU A 120 -9.96 0.12 1.22
CA LEU A 120 -9.74 1.39 1.92
C LEU A 120 -8.43 2.06 1.48
N VAL A 121 -7.35 1.30 1.31
CA VAL A 121 -6.08 1.84 0.81
C VAL A 121 -6.24 2.39 -0.61
N ASN A 122 -6.90 1.65 -1.50
CA ASN A 122 -7.12 2.10 -2.88
C ASN A 122 -8.00 3.34 -2.97
N ILE A 123 -9.00 3.50 -2.09
CA ILE A 123 -9.74 4.77 -1.98
C ILE A 123 -8.80 5.93 -1.61
N GLY A 124 -7.84 5.69 -0.73
CA GLY A 124 -6.79 6.67 -0.39
C GLY A 124 -5.96 7.09 -1.60
N TRP A 125 -5.54 6.13 -2.43
CA TRP A 125 -4.72 6.39 -3.61
C TRP A 125 -5.38 7.33 -4.62
N PHE A 126 -6.71 7.38 -4.74
CA PHE A 126 -7.38 8.36 -5.60
C PHE A 126 -7.11 9.82 -5.20
N PHE A 127 -6.87 10.09 -3.91
CA PHE A 127 -6.48 11.44 -3.48
C PHE A 127 -5.01 11.75 -3.81
N ASP A 128 -4.17 10.75 -3.83
CA ASP A 128 -2.74 10.92 -4.13
C ASP A 128 -2.51 11.11 -5.64
N ASP A 129 -3.12 10.25 -6.47
CA ASP A 129 -2.88 10.19 -7.92
C ASP A 129 -3.65 11.25 -8.73
N ALA A 130 -4.88 11.59 -8.36
CA ALA A 130 -5.71 12.51 -9.16
C ALA A 130 -5.04 13.88 -9.33
N ALA A 131 -5.31 14.58 -10.41
CA ALA A 131 -4.75 15.91 -10.68
C ALA A 131 -5.17 16.94 -9.60
N ASN A 132 -6.38 16.82 -9.06
CA ASN A 132 -6.89 17.71 -8.01
C ASN A 132 -7.97 17.03 -7.16
N LEU A 133 -8.32 17.65 -6.03
CA LEU A 133 -9.29 17.12 -5.08
C LEU A 133 -10.68 16.85 -5.68
N LYS A 134 -11.16 17.69 -6.59
CA LYS A 134 -12.45 17.49 -7.25
C LYS A 134 -12.45 16.24 -8.12
N GLU A 135 -11.37 16.02 -8.84
CA GLU A 135 -11.19 14.83 -9.67
C GLU A 135 -11.11 13.56 -8.81
N SER A 136 -10.43 13.60 -7.67
CA SER A 136 -10.39 12.46 -6.71
C SER A 136 -11.80 11.98 -6.37
N PHE A 137 -12.71 12.91 -6.02
CA PHE A 137 -14.10 12.57 -5.71
C PHE A 137 -14.88 12.04 -6.92
N VAL A 138 -14.62 12.57 -8.12
CA VAL A 138 -15.24 12.06 -9.36
C VAL A 138 -14.79 10.63 -9.63
N LEU A 139 -13.49 10.35 -9.51
CA LEU A 139 -12.94 9.01 -9.71
C LEU A 139 -13.51 8.02 -8.69
N ILE A 140 -13.53 8.37 -7.40
CA ILE A 140 -14.13 7.54 -6.35
C ILE A 140 -15.60 7.26 -6.66
N LYS A 141 -16.38 8.30 -7.00
CA LYS A 141 -17.79 8.14 -7.37
C LYS A 141 -17.95 7.17 -8.55
N ASN A 142 -17.14 7.32 -9.59
CA ASN A 142 -17.22 6.49 -10.79
C ASN A 142 -16.93 5.02 -10.49
N VAL A 143 -16.01 4.70 -9.59
CA VAL A 143 -15.74 3.32 -9.16
C VAL A 143 -16.97 2.67 -8.54
N PHE A 144 -17.82 3.40 -7.81
CA PHE A 144 -19.02 2.84 -7.17
C PHE A 144 -20.25 2.89 -8.07
N VAL A 145 -20.40 3.91 -8.90
CA VAL A 145 -21.62 4.11 -9.71
C VAL A 145 -21.50 3.44 -11.08
N ASN A 146 -20.31 3.53 -11.69
CA ASN A 146 -20.06 3.08 -13.06
C ASN A 146 -19.13 1.84 -13.07
N PHE A 147 -19.07 1.08 -11.98
CA PHE A 147 -18.20 -0.08 -11.88
C PHE A 147 -18.51 -1.10 -12.98
N SER A 148 -17.51 -1.42 -13.78
CA SER A 148 -17.59 -2.48 -14.79
C SER A 148 -16.25 -3.18 -14.91
N ILE A 149 -16.28 -4.50 -14.92
CA ILE A 149 -15.10 -5.33 -15.20
C ILE A 149 -14.93 -5.61 -16.70
N LYS A 150 -15.95 -5.29 -17.52
CA LYS A 150 -15.96 -5.56 -18.95
C LYS A 150 -14.72 -4.98 -19.68
N PRO A 151 -14.27 -3.73 -19.39
CA PRO A 151 -13.10 -3.16 -20.05
C PRO A 151 -11.80 -3.96 -19.89
N LEU A 152 -11.69 -4.78 -18.83
CA LEU A 152 -10.52 -5.66 -18.64
C LEU A 152 -10.47 -6.81 -19.66
N PHE A 153 -11.61 -7.19 -20.22
CA PHE A 153 -11.73 -8.37 -21.11
C PHE A 153 -12.04 -8.00 -22.56
N ASP A 154 -12.61 -6.82 -22.84
CA ASP A 154 -12.98 -6.39 -24.19
C ASP A 154 -11.86 -5.65 -24.94
N GLY A 155 -10.70 -5.50 -24.31
CA GLY A 155 -9.54 -4.79 -24.87
C GLY A 155 -9.58 -3.27 -24.72
N SER A 156 -10.65 -2.67 -24.15
CA SER A 156 -10.76 -1.22 -23.97
C SER A 156 -9.64 -0.65 -23.12
N VAL A 157 -9.30 -1.31 -21.97
CA VAL A 157 -8.20 -0.87 -21.11
C VAL A 157 -6.87 -0.90 -21.87
N ARG A 158 -6.64 -1.97 -22.64
CA ARG A 158 -5.42 -2.11 -23.43
C ARG A 158 -5.29 -1.01 -24.48
N ALA A 159 -6.39 -0.70 -25.17
CA ALA A 159 -6.41 0.36 -26.18
C ALA A 159 -6.23 1.76 -25.55
N MET A 160 -6.89 2.03 -24.41
CA MET A 160 -6.80 3.31 -23.72
C MET A 160 -5.42 3.58 -23.14
N MET A 161 -4.74 2.53 -22.64
CA MET A 161 -3.40 2.62 -22.05
C MET A 161 -2.28 2.43 -23.09
N GLU A 162 -2.62 2.20 -24.36
CA GLU A 162 -1.68 1.87 -25.44
C GLU A 162 -0.79 0.64 -25.11
N PHE A 163 -1.31 -0.28 -24.28
CA PHE A 163 -0.57 -1.47 -23.88
C PHE A 163 -0.62 -2.56 -24.94
N SER A 164 0.52 -3.16 -25.20
CA SER A 164 0.61 -4.41 -25.96
C SER A 164 0.08 -5.60 -25.15
N SER A 165 -0.12 -6.75 -25.80
CA SER A 165 -0.45 -7.98 -25.09
C SER A 165 0.67 -8.44 -24.15
N MET A 166 1.92 -8.10 -24.47
CA MET A 166 3.08 -8.42 -23.62
C MET A 166 3.11 -7.55 -22.36
N ASP A 167 2.72 -6.27 -22.46
CA ASP A 167 2.63 -5.39 -21.28
C ASP A 167 1.56 -5.90 -20.31
N MET A 168 0.39 -6.30 -20.82
CA MET A 168 -0.66 -6.89 -19.98
C MET A 168 -0.21 -8.19 -19.32
N LEU A 169 0.54 -9.04 -20.04
CA LEU A 169 1.12 -10.26 -19.48
C LEU A 169 2.16 -9.92 -18.40
N ALA A 170 3.04 -8.96 -18.65
CA ALA A 170 4.06 -8.52 -17.71
C ALA A 170 3.43 -8.00 -16.40
N ILE A 171 2.37 -7.19 -16.50
CA ILE A 171 1.60 -6.70 -15.35
C ILE A 171 1.00 -7.88 -14.58
N ALA A 172 0.32 -8.81 -15.26
CA ALA A 172 -0.30 -9.96 -14.62
C ALA A 172 0.73 -10.85 -13.90
N VAL A 173 1.86 -11.13 -14.55
CA VAL A 173 2.98 -11.91 -13.98
C VAL A 173 3.59 -11.16 -12.78
N GLY A 174 3.80 -9.85 -12.91
CA GLY A 174 4.33 -9.00 -11.82
C GLY A 174 3.42 -9.02 -10.59
N ILE A 175 2.11 -8.83 -10.77
CA ILE A 175 1.12 -8.89 -9.68
C ILE A 175 1.12 -10.28 -9.02
N ALA A 176 1.11 -11.35 -9.83
CA ALA A 176 1.14 -12.72 -9.32
C ALA A 176 2.44 -13.00 -8.53
N ALA A 177 3.58 -12.56 -9.03
CA ALA A 177 4.87 -12.71 -8.35
C ALA A 177 4.89 -11.97 -7.02
N LEU A 178 4.43 -10.71 -6.97
CA LEU A 178 4.34 -9.92 -5.73
C LEU A 178 3.42 -10.60 -4.71
N PHE A 179 2.28 -11.12 -5.14
CA PHE A 179 1.35 -11.84 -4.27
C PHE A 179 1.97 -13.13 -3.72
N ILE A 180 2.58 -13.95 -4.58
CA ILE A 180 3.24 -15.21 -4.18
C ILE A 180 4.37 -14.94 -3.19
N VAL A 181 5.25 -13.98 -3.49
CA VAL A 181 6.34 -13.58 -2.60
C VAL A 181 5.79 -13.07 -1.26
N GLY A 182 4.74 -12.25 -1.29
CA GLY A 182 4.06 -11.77 -0.09
C GLY A 182 3.55 -12.91 0.79
N VAL A 183 2.87 -13.91 0.21
CA VAL A 183 2.36 -15.07 0.94
C VAL A 183 3.49 -15.95 1.49
N ILE A 184 4.59 -16.12 0.75
CA ILE A 184 5.76 -16.88 1.20
C ILE A 184 6.43 -16.19 2.39
N ASN A 185 6.64 -14.88 2.31
CA ASN A 185 7.23 -14.09 3.39
C ASN A 185 6.35 -14.07 4.65
N GLU A 186 5.01 -13.99 4.49
CA GLU A 186 4.07 -14.06 5.63
C GLU A 186 4.15 -15.40 6.37
N LYS A 187 4.55 -16.48 5.69
CA LYS A 187 4.84 -17.78 6.31
C LYS A 187 6.19 -17.83 7.01
N GLY A 188 6.92 -16.72 7.10
CA GLY A 188 8.23 -16.63 7.74
C GLY A 188 9.40 -17.11 6.87
N ILE A 189 9.19 -17.34 5.58
CA ILE A 189 10.24 -17.76 4.65
C ILE A 189 10.87 -16.54 4.00
N ASP A 190 12.08 -16.18 4.41
CA ASP A 190 12.87 -15.13 3.76
C ASP A 190 13.50 -15.69 2.47
N ILE A 191 12.93 -15.29 1.31
CA ILE A 191 13.35 -15.76 0.00
C ILE A 191 14.81 -15.37 -0.27
N ARG A 192 15.24 -14.16 0.10
CA ARG A 192 16.61 -13.67 -0.13
C ARG A 192 17.63 -14.51 0.65
N LYS A 193 17.37 -14.74 1.93
CA LYS A 193 18.23 -15.60 2.77
C LYS A 193 18.21 -17.05 2.30
N SER A 194 17.07 -17.54 1.83
CA SER A 194 16.93 -18.88 1.28
C SER A 194 17.73 -19.03 -0.01
N LEU A 195 17.67 -18.04 -0.91
CA LEU A 195 18.45 -18.00 -2.15
C LEU A 195 19.95 -17.89 -1.87
N ALA A 196 20.36 -17.08 -0.89
CA ALA A 196 21.76 -16.90 -0.52
C ALA A 196 22.46 -18.21 -0.08
N LYS A 197 21.69 -19.19 0.41
CA LYS A 197 22.18 -20.53 0.80
C LYS A 197 22.30 -21.50 -0.38
N LYS A 198 21.85 -21.13 -1.58
CA LYS A 198 21.88 -22.00 -2.76
C LYS A 198 23.25 -21.94 -3.47
N PRO A 199 23.58 -22.95 -4.30
CA PRO A 199 24.81 -22.96 -5.09
C PRO A 199 24.95 -21.68 -5.93
N LEU A 200 26.20 -21.27 -6.15
CA LEU A 200 26.54 -20.01 -6.86
C LEU A 200 25.87 -19.92 -8.22
N ILE A 201 25.88 -21.02 -9.00
CA ILE A 201 25.28 -21.09 -10.35
C ILE A 201 23.78 -20.75 -10.28
N LEU A 202 23.04 -21.35 -9.34
CA LEU A 202 21.60 -21.08 -9.20
C LEU A 202 21.32 -19.63 -8.79
N ARG A 203 22.15 -19.08 -7.90
CA ARG A 203 22.03 -17.66 -7.49
C ARG A 203 22.23 -16.74 -8.67
N TRP A 204 23.29 -16.95 -9.45
CA TRP A 204 23.55 -16.13 -10.63
C TRP A 204 22.49 -16.31 -11.71
N ALA A 205 21.99 -17.51 -11.95
CA ALA A 205 20.88 -17.73 -12.88
C ALA A 205 19.64 -16.89 -12.50
N VAL A 206 19.26 -16.88 -11.22
CA VAL A 206 18.14 -16.04 -10.73
C VAL A 206 18.44 -14.55 -10.87
N TYR A 207 19.64 -14.10 -10.52
CA TYR A 207 20.01 -12.68 -10.62
C TYR A 207 20.01 -12.20 -12.09
N LEU A 208 20.60 -13.00 -12.99
CA LEU A 208 20.60 -12.68 -14.41
C LEU A 208 19.19 -12.69 -14.99
N MET A 209 18.36 -13.66 -14.65
CA MET A 209 16.96 -13.69 -15.07
C MET A 209 16.21 -12.43 -14.61
N LEU A 210 16.37 -11.99 -13.37
CA LEU A 210 15.74 -10.77 -12.86
C LEU A 210 16.25 -9.52 -13.57
N VAL A 211 17.57 -9.39 -13.77
CA VAL A 211 18.16 -8.25 -14.49
C VAL A 211 17.69 -8.21 -15.94
N MET A 212 17.72 -9.37 -16.64
CA MET A 212 17.29 -9.45 -18.04
C MET A 212 15.77 -9.29 -18.21
N SER A 213 14.98 -9.54 -17.17
CA SER A 213 13.53 -9.29 -17.22
C SER A 213 13.19 -7.79 -17.32
N ILE A 214 14.04 -6.91 -16.81
CA ILE A 214 13.82 -5.46 -16.84
C ILE A 214 13.68 -4.92 -18.27
N PRO A 215 14.65 -5.11 -19.18
CA PRO A 215 14.53 -4.62 -20.56
C PRO A 215 13.50 -5.41 -21.40
N VAL A 216 13.20 -6.66 -21.03
CA VAL A 216 12.25 -7.51 -21.79
C VAL A 216 10.80 -7.22 -21.41
N LEU A 217 10.52 -7.00 -20.13
CA LEU A 217 9.17 -6.79 -19.60
C LEU A 217 8.90 -5.33 -19.24
N GLY A 218 9.93 -4.49 -19.18
CA GLY A 218 9.81 -3.08 -18.83
C GLY A 218 9.12 -2.30 -19.93
N TYR A 219 8.09 -1.51 -19.56
CA TYR A 219 7.48 -0.55 -20.45
C TYR A 219 8.40 0.66 -20.62
N VAL A 220 8.74 0.98 -21.85
CA VAL A 220 9.47 2.21 -22.19
C VAL A 220 8.48 3.16 -22.85
N SER A 221 8.03 4.18 -22.12
CA SER A 221 7.25 5.26 -22.70
C SER A 221 8.08 6.02 -23.75
N ALA A 222 7.49 6.31 -24.90
CA ALA A 222 8.11 7.18 -25.92
C ALA A 222 8.32 8.62 -25.39
N GLU A 223 7.50 9.05 -24.43
CA GLU A 223 7.73 10.25 -23.63
C GLU A 223 8.60 9.87 -22.43
N THR A 224 9.90 10.11 -22.54
CA THR A 224 10.81 10.07 -21.39
C THR A 224 10.45 11.22 -20.44
N GLY A 225 9.37 11.08 -19.74
CA GLY A 225 9.05 11.91 -18.60
C GLY A 225 10.18 11.78 -17.60
N GLY A 226 10.78 12.89 -17.19
CA GLY A 226 11.84 12.92 -16.21
C GLY A 226 11.44 12.15 -14.95
N PHE A 227 12.42 11.76 -14.18
CA PHE A 227 12.25 11.04 -12.93
C PHE A 227 11.10 11.66 -12.12
N LEU A 228 10.12 10.87 -11.69
CA LEU A 228 8.88 11.36 -11.05
C LEU A 228 9.16 12.33 -9.88
N TYR A 229 10.27 12.14 -9.18
CA TYR A 229 10.75 13.01 -8.10
C TYR A 229 11.53 14.27 -8.59
N ALA A 230 11.78 14.42 -9.88
CA ALA A 230 12.44 15.62 -10.41
C ALA A 230 11.41 16.71 -10.83
N GLN A 231 10.15 16.50 -10.58
CA GLN A 231 9.05 17.45 -10.86
C GLN A 231 8.54 18.17 -9.59
N PHE A 232 9.25 18.06 -8.48
CA PHE A 232 8.96 18.78 -7.24
C PHE A 232 9.95 19.91 -7.01
#